data_b0fbdbed9ea8492efc95d0dc6298380c
#
_entry.id   b0fbdbed9ea8492efc95d0dc6298380c
#
_cell.length_a   1.000
_cell.length_b   1.000
_cell.length_c   1.000
_cell.angle_alpha   90.00
_cell.angle_beta   90.00
_cell.angle_gamma   90.00
#
_symmetry.space_group_name_H-M   'P 1'
#
loop_
_entity.id
_entity.type
_entity.pdbx_description
1 polymer ?
#
loop_
_entity_poly.entity_id
_entity_poly.type
_entity_poly.pdbx_seq_one_letter_code
_entity_poly.pdbx_strand_id
1 'polypeptide(L)'
;MEKISIPLSVPKNKKSEYERNFKLATSGSGKLLLFAGDQKVEHLNDDFFGPNIDPADASPEHLFEIAKSIPGAVLATHIGLLAHYGEKYKQLPFIIKIDAKSNIDNDKDSAYSATWLKAEDFIRFKQQSNLKIVGLGYTIYLGSKFEAKMLQEASEMIQAAHQAGILAIIWMYPRHSKIKNEDDIHLIAGGAGVAASLGADFVKVKYPYSYANNDKKAAEFQEVIKAAGKTRVICVGGSKQKSENLLGHLSRQLKNGSAGLAIGRNLHQRSLQEASLLGKSLIAMMHNNTTKTEALEILRGKNVKNIKKQTTKNKSKLLGLF
;
A
#
# COMPACT_ATOMS: atom_id res chain seq x y z
N MET A 1 1.53 17.05 14.18
CA MET A 1 2.11 16.32 13.03
C MET A 1 3.18 15.37 13.58
N GLU A 2 3.21 14.14 13.10
CA GLU A 2 4.23 13.18 13.51
C GLU A 2 5.61 13.64 13.00
N LYS A 3 6.66 13.50 13.86
CA LYS A 3 8.03 13.82 13.46
C LYS A 3 8.53 12.78 12.46
N ILE A 4 8.83 13.21 11.24
CA ILE A 4 9.31 12.33 10.18
C ILE A 4 10.77 11.95 10.49
N SER A 5 11.04 10.65 10.59
CA SER A 5 12.41 10.15 10.70
C SER A 5 12.99 10.03 9.29
N ILE A 6 13.94 10.89 8.94
CA ILE A 6 14.61 10.86 7.64
C ILE A 6 15.81 9.93 7.74
N PRO A 7 15.92 8.88 6.90
CA PRO A 7 17.09 8.00 6.88
C PRO A 7 18.40 8.74 6.61
N LEU A 8 19.51 8.26 7.17
CA LEU A 8 20.84 8.86 6.94
C LEU A 8 21.32 8.68 5.49
N SER A 9 20.80 7.70 4.78
CA SER A 9 21.03 7.47 3.35
C SER A 9 20.42 8.54 2.44
N VAL A 10 19.50 9.38 2.96
CA VAL A 10 18.96 10.54 2.24
C VAL A 10 19.96 11.70 2.31
N PRO A 11 20.52 12.18 1.18
CA PRO A 11 21.48 13.26 1.16
C PRO A 11 20.94 14.55 1.78
N LYS A 12 21.82 15.39 2.34
CA LYS A 12 21.40 16.64 2.99
C LYS A 12 20.54 17.54 2.10
N ASN A 13 20.91 17.66 0.82
CA ASN A 13 20.20 18.47 -0.19
C ASN A 13 18.87 17.84 -0.66
N LYS A 14 18.59 16.58 -0.30
CA LYS A 14 17.36 15.86 -0.64
C LYS A 14 16.38 15.71 0.53
N LYS A 15 16.75 16.07 1.75
CA LYS A 15 15.90 15.91 2.94
C LYS A 15 14.56 16.62 2.82
N SER A 16 14.52 17.84 2.32
CA SER A 16 13.27 18.59 2.14
C SER A 16 12.37 17.97 1.06
N GLU A 17 12.98 17.42 0.00
CA GLU A 17 12.23 16.70 -1.05
C GLU A 17 11.64 15.39 -0.50
N TYR A 18 12.43 14.61 0.23
CA TYR A 18 11.98 13.39 0.90
C TYR A 18 10.82 13.66 1.88
N GLU A 19 10.97 14.68 2.73
CA GLU A 19 9.94 15.06 3.70
C GLU A 19 8.63 15.46 3.01
N ARG A 20 8.70 16.23 1.91
CA ARG A 20 7.56 16.61 1.10
C ARG A 20 6.89 15.37 0.48
N ASN A 21 7.68 14.44 -0.08
CA ASN A 21 7.18 13.22 -0.68
C ASN A 21 6.54 12.29 0.37
N PHE A 22 7.14 12.18 1.56
CA PHE A 22 6.56 11.44 2.67
C PHE A 22 5.20 12.04 3.10
N LYS A 23 5.11 13.37 3.26
CA LYS A 23 3.86 14.06 3.61
C LYS A 23 2.81 13.85 2.51
N LEU A 24 3.19 13.91 1.25
CA LEU A 24 2.29 13.70 0.13
C LEU A 24 1.77 12.26 0.09
N ALA A 25 2.64 11.28 0.27
CA ALA A 25 2.29 9.86 0.28
C ALA A 25 1.37 9.47 1.46
N THR A 26 1.50 10.16 2.60
CA THR A 26 0.79 9.81 3.83
C THR A 26 -0.29 10.84 4.22
N SER A 27 -0.56 11.82 3.36
CA SER A 27 -1.43 12.96 3.71
C SER A 27 -1.06 13.59 5.07
N GLY A 28 0.21 13.56 5.46
CA GLY A 28 0.75 14.08 6.71
C GLY A 28 0.42 13.26 7.96
N SER A 29 -0.28 12.15 7.86
CA SER A 29 -0.67 11.28 9.00
C SER A 29 0.35 10.20 9.34
N GLY A 30 1.35 10.00 8.49
CA GLY A 30 2.28 8.87 8.59
C GLY A 30 1.70 7.52 8.12
N LYS A 31 0.45 7.48 7.64
CA LYS A 31 -0.22 6.27 7.15
C LYS A 31 -0.40 6.32 5.63
N LEU A 32 -0.07 5.24 4.93
CA LEU A 32 -0.09 5.12 3.48
C LEU A 32 -1.29 4.29 3.01
N LEU A 33 -2.18 4.87 2.20
CA LEU A 33 -3.10 4.10 1.35
C LEU A 33 -2.43 3.88 -0.01
N LEU A 34 -1.84 2.71 -0.18
CA LEU A 34 -1.22 2.29 -1.43
C LEU A 34 -2.28 1.61 -2.29
N PHE A 35 -2.69 2.25 -3.39
CA PHE A 35 -3.54 1.60 -4.39
C PHE A 35 -2.65 0.82 -5.35
N ALA A 36 -2.69 -0.51 -5.24
CA ALA A 36 -1.87 -1.43 -6.03
C ALA A 36 -2.49 -1.64 -7.42
N GLY A 37 -1.97 -0.92 -8.40
CA GLY A 37 -2.27 -1.05 -9.84
C GLY A 37 -1.13 -1.74 -10.61
N ASP A 38 -0.27 -2.46 -9.91
CA ASP A 38 0.88 -3.20 -10.46
C ASP A 38 0.55 -4.66 -10.81
N GLN A 39 -0.66 -5.13 -10.53
CA GLN A 39 -1.05 -6.53 -10.64
C GLN A 39 -1.26 -7.03 -12.08
N LYS A 40 -1.36 -6.14 -13.08
CA LYS A 40 -1.56 -6.55 -14.49
C LYS A 40 -0.46 -7.46 -15.04
N VAL A 41 0.75 -7.35 -14.54
CA VAL A 41 1.85 -8.24 -14.95
C VAL A 41 1.79 -9.57 -14.19
N GLU A 42 1.64 -9.51 -12.87
CA GLU A 42 1.65 -10.68 -12.01
C GLU A 42 0.45 -11.58 -12.28
N HIS A 43 -0.76 -11.01 -12.30
CA HIS A 43 -2.03 -11.75 -12.40
C HIS A 43 -2.59 -11.76 -13.84
N LEU A 44 -1.88 -11.15 -14.80
CA LEU A 44 -2.30 -11.07 -16.19
C LEU A 44 -3.70 -10.46 -16.34
N ASN A 45 -4.58 -11.10 -17.10
CA ASN A 45 -5.93 -10.59 -17.32
C ASN A 45 -6.97 -11.18 -16.34
N ASP A 46 -6.61 -12.17 -15.54
CA ASP A 46 -7.54 -12.87 -14.64
C ASP A 46 -8.11 -11.97 -13.54
N ASP A 47 -7.34 -10.97 -13.10
CA ASP A 47 -7.81 -10.00 -12.11
C ASP A 47 -8.51 -8.77 -12.73
N PHE A 48 -8.55 -8.65 -14.08
CA PHE A 48 -8.99 -7.43 -14.78
C PHE A 48 -10.16 -7.65 -15.75
N PHE A 49 -10.55 -8.89 -15.97
CA PHE A 49 -11.67 -9.22 -16.86
C PHE A 49 -12.31 -10.54 -16.45
N GLY A 50 -13.63 -10.56 -16.29
CA GLY A 50 -14.37 -11.77 -15.97
C GLY A 50 -15.58 -11.52 -15.07
N PRO A 51 -16.23 -12.60 -14.61
CA PRO A 51 -17.38 -12.51 -13.71
C PRO A 51 -17.06 -11.76 -12.43
N ASN A 52 -17.95 -10.89 -11.97
CA ASN A 52 -17.80 -10.08 -10.76
C ASN A 52 -16.69 -9.02 -10.81
N ILE A 53 -16.10 -8.76 -11.97
CA ILE A 53 -15.17 -7.65 -12.21
C ILE A 53 -15.94 -6.59 -13.02
N ASP A 54 -15.80 -5.31 -12.63
CA ASP A 54 -16.43 -4.23 -13.38
C ASP A 54 -15.81 -4.15 -14.79
N PRO A 55 -16.61 -4.04 -15.86
CA PRO A 55 -16.10 -3.99 -17.24
C PRO A 55 -15.08 -2.89 -17.51
N ALA A 56 -15.14 -1.78 -16.77
CA ALA A 56 -14.16 -0.69 -16.89
C ALA A 56 -12.74 -1.11 -16.50
N ASP A 57 -12.57 -2.16 -15.68
CA ASP A 57 -11.28 -2.66 -15.23
C ASP A 57 -10.44 -3.30 -16.35
N ALA A 58 -11.07 -3.67 -17.47
CA ALA A 58 -10.38 -4.10 -18.67
C ALA A 58 -9.41 -3.03 -19.19
N SER A 59 -9.74 -1.74 -19.02
CA SER A 59 -8.90 -0.61 -19.38
C SER A 59 -7.92 -0.24 -18.26
N PRO A 60 -6.61 -0.09 -18.55
CA PRO A 60 -5.65 0.41 -17.56
C PRO A 60 -5.99 1.80 -17.02
N GLU A 61 -6.72 2.62 -17.78
CA GLU A 61 -7.10 3.97 -17.35
C GLU A 61 -8.04 3.96 -16.14
N HIS A 62 -8.81 2.88 -15.93
CA HIS A 62 -9.68 2.72 -14.78
C HIS A 62 -8.92 2.85 -13.43
N LEU A 63 -7.68 2.35 -13.37
CA LEU A 63 -6.82 2.49 -12.19
C LEU A 63 -6.57 3.97 -11.85
N PHE A 64 -6.32 4.80 -12.85
CA PHE A 64 -6.04 6.22 -12.69
C PHE A 64 -7.30 7.00 -12.29
N GLU A 65 -8.47 6.67 -12.89
CA GLU A 65 -9.76 7.29 -12.54
C GLU A 65 -10.15 6.96 -11.10
N ILE A 66 -9.94 5.72 -10.66
CA ILE A 66 -10.17 5.34 -9.25
C ILE A 66 -9.23 6.13 -8.33
N ALA A 67 -7.91 6.15 -8.62
CA ALA A 67 -6.95 6.89 -7.81
C ALA A 67 -7.33 8.38 -7.68
N LYS A 68 -7.75 9.01 -8.79
CA LYS A 68 -8.23 10.39 -8.83
C LYS A 68 -9.48 10.61 -7.97
N SER A 69 -10.35 9.61 -7.87
CA SER A 69 -11.59 9.68 -7.09
C SER A 69 -11.38 9.55 -5.57
N ILE A 70 -10.16 9.17 -5.15
CA ILE A 70 -9.81 8.89 -3.74
C ILE A 70 -8.67 9.83 -3.29
N PRO A 71 -8.96 11.07 -2.89
CA PRO A 71 -7.94 11.99 -2.38
C PRO A 71 -7.16 11.39 -1.21
N GLY A 72 -5.83 11.34 -1.33
CA GLY A 72 -4.93 10.74 -0.34
C GLY A 72 -4.50 9.30 -0.65
N ALA A 73 -5.03 8.66 -1.70
CA ALA A 73 -4.48 7.41 -2.22
C ALA A 73 -3.23 7.67 -3.06
N VAL A 74 -2.28 6.73 -3.01
CA VAL A 74 -1.07 6.72 -3.85
C VAL A 74 -1.16 5.54 -4.81
N LEU A 75 -1.15 5.79 -6.13
CA LEU A 75 -1.20 4.73 -7.13
C LEU A 75 0.19 4.14 -7.34
N ALA A 76 0.35 2.85 -7.06
CA ALA A 76 1.53 2.08 -7.42
C ALA A 76 1.29 1.37 -8.75
N THR A 77 2.11 1.65 -9.77
CA THR A 77 1.99 1.03 -11.09
C THR A 77 3.33 1.05 -11.83
N HIS A 78 3.39 0.38 -12.99
CA HIS A 78 4.60 0.30 -13.79
C HIS A 78 4.80 1.52 -14.68
N ILE A 79 6.05 1.79 -15.05
CA ILE A 79 6.48 2.96 -15.82
C ILE A 79 5.75 3.09 -17.16
N GLY A 80 5.43 1.97 -17.84
CA GLY A 80 4.72 2.00 -19.12
C GLY A 80 3.32 2.61 -18.99
N LEU A 81 2.58 2.29 -17.93
CA LEU A 81 1.27 2.90 -17.69
C LEU A 81 1.39 4.38 -17.31
N LEU A 82 2.41 4.73 -16.51
CA LEU A 82 2.68 6.13 -16.18
C LEU A 82 3.05 6.95 -17.41
N ALA A 83 3.82 6.40 -18.33
CA ALA A 83 4.22 7.06 -19.58
C ALA A 83 3.01 7.35 -20.48
N HIS A 84 2.04 6.43 -20.56
CA HIS A 84 0.88 6.59 -21.43
C HIS A 84 -0.27 7.40 -20.81
N TYR A 85 -0.50 7.25 -19.50
CA TYR A 85 -1.67 7.84 -18.84
C TYR A 85 -1.32 8.97 -17.87
N GLY A 86 -0.08 9.04 -17.38
CA GLY A 86 0.32 9.93 -16.30
C GLY A 86 0.07 11.42 -16.55
N GLU A 87 0.21 11.88 -17.80
CA GLU A 87 0.00 13.29 -18.19
C GLU A 87 -1.38 13.82 -17.78
N LYS A 88 -2.43 13.03 -18.02
CA LYS A 88 -3.82 13.37 -17.64
C LYS A 88 -4.04 13.39 -16.11
N TYR A 89 -3.12 12.76 -15.34
CA TYR A 89 -3.26 12.52 -13.90
C TYR A 89 -2.09 13.05 -13.07
N LYS A 90 -1.31 14.05 -13.58
CA LYS A 90 -0.11 14.59 -12.88
C LYS A 90 -0.35 15.15 -11.48
N GLN A 91 -1.61 15.40 -11.10
CA GLN A 91 -1.94 15.81 -9.73
C GLN A 91 -1.84 14.67 -8.72
N LEU A 92 -1.86 13.40 -9.16
CA LEU A 92 -1.82 12.23 -8.29
C LEU A 92 -0.40 11.92 -7.83
N PRO A 93 -0.20 11.44 -6.59
CA PRO A 93 1.06 10.84 -6.17
C PRO A 93 1.18 9.41 -6.69
N PHE A 94 2.37 9.07 -7.20
CA PHE A 94 2.67 7.74 -7.75
C PHE A 94 3.84 7.06 -7.05
N ILE A 95 3.77 5.74 -6.97
CA ILE A 95 4.90 4.86 -6.69
C ILE A 95 5.18 4.07 -7.97
N ILE A 96 6.41 4.14 -8.46
CA ILE A 96 6.84 3.32 -9.60
C ILE A 96 7.17 1.92 -9.08
N LYS A 97 6.47 0.90 -9.59
CA LYS A 97 6.86 -0.49 -9.40
C LYS A 97 7.91 -0.82 -10.45
N ILE A 98 9.12 -1.20 -10.03
CA ILE A 98 10.30 -1.31 -10.90
C ILE A 98 10.62 -2.74 -11.32
N ASP A 99 9.95 -3.70 -10.75
CA ASP A 99 10.13 -5.13 -10.97
C ASP A 99 8.79 -5.81 -11.17
N ALA A 100 8.77 -6.95 -11.84
CA ALA A 100 7.64 -7.85 -11.87
C ALA A 100 8.03 -9.25 -12.36
N LYS A 101 7.13 -10.21 -12.09
CA LYS A 101 7.06 -11.51 -12.76
C LYS A 101 5.59 -11.84 -13.05
N SER A 102 5.34 -12.66 -14.05
CA SER A 102 4.01 -13.23 -14.26
C SER A 102 3.81 -14.47 -13.40
N ASN A 103 2.54 -14.83 -13.14
CA ASN A 103 2.18 -16.07 -12.45
C ASN A 103 1.93 -17.25 -13.41
N ILE A 104 2.42 -17.16 -14.67
CA ILE A 104 2.34 -18.30 -15.62
C ILE A 104 3.13 -19.49 -15.05
N ASP A 105 4.34 -19.21 -14.56
CA ASP A 105 5.09 -20.17 -13.76
C ASP A 105 4.89 -19.84 -12.27
N ASN A 106 4.23 -20.77 -11.55
CA ASN A 106 3.91 -20.64 -10.13
C ASN A 106 4.90 -21.37 -9.21
N ASP A 107 6.08 -21.78 -9.71
CA ASP A 107 7.11 -22.38 -8.88
C ASP A 107 7.55 -21.40 -7.79
N LYS A 108 7.26 -21.77 -6.54
CA LYS A 108 7.58 -20.95 -5.36
C LYS A 108 9.07 -20.86 -5.10
N ASP A 109 9.81 -21.93 -5.43
CA ASP A 109 11.24 -22.08 -5.12
C ASP A 109 12.10 -21.28 -6.10
N SER A 110 11.58 -20.99 -7.29
CA SER A 110 12.26 -20.20 -8.32
C SER A 110 11.63 -18.82 -8.57
N ALA A 111 10.75 -18.36 -7.67
CA ALA A 111 10.13 -17.05 -7.81
C ALA A 111 11.19 -15.93 -7.85
N TYR A 112 11.18 -15.14 -8.94
CA TYR A 112 12.09 -14.02 -9.13
C TYR A 112 11.36 -12.86 -9.81
N SER A 113 11.27 -11.75 -9.10
CA SER A 113 10.72 -10.50 -9.64
C SER A 113 11.90 -9.65 -10.12
N ALA A 114 12.23 -9.78 -11.40
CA ALA A 114 13.39 -9.10 -11.98
C ALA A 114 13.16 -7.60 -12.09
N THR A 115 14.17 -6.81 -11.81
CA THR A 115 14.18 -5.36 -12.04
C THR A 115 14.11 -5.06 -13.53
N TRP A 116 13.17 -4.22 -13.98
CA TRP A 116 13.04 -3.79 -15.37
C TRP A 116 13.79 -2.50 -15.67
N LEU A 117 14.11 -1.72 -14.63
CA LEU A 117 14.69 -0.40 -14.74
C LEU A 117 15.98 -0.32 -13.95
N LYS A 118 16.98 0.30 -14.53
CA LYS A 118 18.14 0.76 -13.79
C LYS A 118 17.80 2.02 -12.99
N ALA A 119 18.59 2.31 -11.96
CA ALA A 119 18.40 3.49 -11.13
C ALA A 119 18.32 4.80 -11.95
N GLU A 120 19.19 4.94 -12.96
CA GLU A 120 19.24 6.10 -13.84
C GLU A 120 17.96 6.29 -14.66
N ASP A 121 17.32 5.18 -15.06
CA ASP A 121 16.13 5.23 -15.92
C ASP A 121 14.93 5.79 -15.18
N PHE A 122 14.66 5.32 -13.95
CA PHE A 122 13.53 5.87 -13.19
C PHE A 122 13.81 7.30 -12.68
N ILE A 123 15.06 7.65 -12.35
CA ILE A 123 15.44 9.02 -11.97
C ILE A 123 15.20 9.95 -13.16
N ARG A 124 15.65 9.56 -14.36
CA ARG A 124 15.44 10.32 -15.60
C ARG A 124 13.95 10.48 -15.89
N PHE A 125 13.17 9.39 -15.81
CA PHE A 125 11.72 9.44 -16.00
C PHE A 125 11.05 10.39 -14.99
N LYS A 126 11.43 10.32 -13.71
CA LYS A 126 10.92 11.24 -12.68
C LYS A 126 11.20 12.71 -13.01
N GLN A 127 12.39 13.01 -13.53
CA GLN A 127 12.79 14.37 -13.88
C GLN A 127 12.05 14.89 -15.12
N GLN A 128 11.90 14.05 -16.15
CA GLN A 128 11.33 14.43 -17.45
C GLN A 128 9.80 14.46 -17.45
N SER A 129 9.14 13.56 -16.72
CA SER A 129 7.69 13.40 -16.76
C SER A 129 6.92 14.49 -16.01
N ASN A 130 7.58 15.21 -15.10
CA ASN A 130 6.94 16.17 -14.18
C ASN A 130 5.77 15.55 -13.35
N LEU A 131 5.76 14.22 -13.18
CA LEU A 131 4.79 13.51 -12.36
C LEU A 131 5.21 13.57 -10.88
N LYS A 132 4.23 13.51 -9.99
CA LYS A 132 4.48 13.44 -8.53
C LYS A 132 4.89 12.03 -8.12
N ILE A 133 6.08 11.59 -8.55
CA ILE A 133 6.64 10.30 -8.15
C ILE A 133 7.20 10.44 -6.73
N VAL A 134 6.49 9.87 -5.76
CA VAL A 134 6.81 9.97 -4.33
C VAL A 134 7.59 8.77 -3.80
N GLY A 135 7.66 7.68 -4.56
CA GLY A 135 8.37 6.48 -4.14
C GLY A 135 8.55 5.48 -5.26
N LEU A 136 9.30 4.44 -4.95
CA LEU A 136 9.43 3.24 -5.77
C LEU A 136 9.10 2.00 -4.96
N GLY A 137 8.70 0.92 -5.65
CA GLY A 137 8.36 -0.35 -5.06
C GLY A 137 9.13 -1.50 -5.69
N TYR A 138 9.56 -2.45 -4.85
CA TYR A 138 10.26 -3.67 -5.25
C TYR A 138 9.73 -4.88 -4.48
N THR A 139 9.66 -6.06 -5.13
CA THR A 139 9.18 -7.30 -4.53
C THR A 139 10.32 -8.23 -4.18
N ILE A 140 10.27 -8.79 -2.97
CA ILE A 140 11.19 -9.84 -2.51
C ILE A 140 10.39 -11.10 -2.18
N TYR A 141 10.75 -12.21 -2.79
CA TYR A 141 10.28 -13.54 -2.44
C TYR A 141 11.34 -14.23 -1.58
N LEU A 142 11.20 -14.11 -0.24
CA LEU A 142 12.12 -14.78 0.69
C LEU A 142 11.97 -16.30 0.62
N GLY A 143 13.09 -16.99 0.59
CA GLY A 143 13.17 -18.45 0.44
C GLY A 143 13.35 -18.90 -1.00
N SER A 144 13.18 -18.03 -2.00
CA SER A 144 13.47 -18.34 -3.39
C SER A 144 14.98 -18.58 -3.61
N LYS A 145 15.34 -19.45 -4.55
CA LYS A 145 16.73 -19.62 -5.00
C LYS A 145 17.39 -18.35 -5.53
N PHE A 146 16.60 -17.34 -5.85
CA PHE A 146 17.07 -16.00 -6.28
C PHE A 146 17.05 -14.97 -5.16
N GLU A 147 16.82 -15.36 -3.90
CA GLU A 147 16.72 -14.46 -2.76
C GLU A 147 17.92 -13.50 -2.67
N ALA A 148 19.16 -14.02 -2.71
CA ALA A 148 20.35 -13.19 -2.60
C ALA A 148 20.39 -12.09 -3.66
N LYS A 149 19.98 -12.39 -4.90
CA LYS A 149 19.91 -11.41 -5.98
C LYS A 149 18.83 -10.38 -5.74
N MET A 150 17.63 -10.78 -5.29
CA MET A 150 16.57 -9.83 -4.98
C MET A 150 16.92 -8.92 -3.79
N LEU A 151 17.63 -9.43 -2.78
CA LEU A 151 18.11 -8.61 -1.66
C LEU A 151 19.13 -7.57 -2.14
N GLN A 152 20.05 -7.93 -3.02
CA GLN A 152 21.01 -7.01 -3.62
C GLN A 152 20.28 -5.93 -4.45
N GLU A 153 19.43 -6.32 -5.40
CA GLU A 153 18.67 -5.38 -6.24
C GLU A 153 17.81 -4.43 -5.40
N ALA A 154 17.13 -4.95 -4.36
CA ALA A 154 16.34 -4.14 -3.44
C ALA A 154 17.19 -3.12 -2.69
N SER A 155 18.39 -3.52 -2.21
CA SER A 155 19.32 -2.61 -1.52
C SER A 155 19.77 -1.48 -2.45
N GLU A 156 20.17 -1.79 -3.67
CA GLU A 156 20.60 -0.80 -4.68
C GLU A 156 19.46 0.18 -4.99
N MET A 157 18.23 -0.31 -5.16
CA MET A 157 17.06 0.50 -5.46
C MET A 157 16.60 1.36 -4.28
N ILE A 158 16.72 0.89 -3.04
CA ILE A 158 16.45 1.69 -1.84
C ILE A 158 17.44 2.87 -1.77
N GLN A 159 18.73 2.60 -2.00
CA GLN A 159 19.75 3.66 -2.03
C GLN A 159 19.44 4.70 -3.12
N ALA A 160 19.10 4.25 -4.33
CA ALA A 160 18.75 5.13 -5.44
C ALA A 160 17.48 5.98 -5.15
N ALA A 161 16.48 5.40 -4.49
CA ALA A 161 15.29 6.13 -4.05
C ALA A 161 15.64 7.25 -3.07
N HIS A 162 16.44 6.94 -2.05
CA HIS A 162 16.89 7.92 -1.07
C HIS A 162 17.75 9.01 -1.69
N GLN A 163 18.66 8.68 -2.61
CA GLN A 163 19.43 9.65 -3.40
C GLN A 163 18.52 10.57 -4.23
N ALA A 164 17.40 10.09 -4.72
CA ALA A 164 16.42 10.87 -5.45
C ALA A 164 15.41 11.62 -4.54
N GLY A 165 15.50 11.47 -3.22
CA GLY A 165 14.59 12.10 -2.26
C GLY A 165 13.18 11.55 -2.29
N ILE A 166 13.01 10.26 -2.65
CA ILE A 166 11.71 9.55 -2.67
C ILE A 166 11.73 8.33 -1.74
N LEU A 167 10.55 7.79 -1.45
CA LEU A 167 10.36 6.66 -0.55
C LEU A 167 10.69 5.34 -1.22
N ALA A 168 11.15 4.37 -0.42
CA ALA A 168 11.34 2.99 -0.83
C ALA A 168 10.35 2.07 -0.12
N ILE A 169 9.57 1.32 -0.89
CA ILE A 169 8.55 0.40 -0.40
C ILE A 169 8.89 -1.02 -0.84
N ILE A 170 8.97 -1.96 0.09
CA ILE A 170 9.24 -3.37 -0.22
C ILE A 170 7.95 -4.19 -0.11
N TRP A 171 7.60 -4.91 -1.19
CA TRP A 171 6.61 -5.97 -1.15
C TRP A 171 7.29 -7.25 -0.67
N MET A 172 6.99 -7.69 0.56
CA MET A 172 7.68 -8.80 1.19
C MET A 172 6.79 -10.04 1.24
N TYR A 173 7.20 -11.07 0.52
CA TYR A 173 6.48 -12.34 0.44
C TYR A 173 7.41 -13.52 0.69
N PRO A 174 7.44 -14.07 1.91
CA PRO A 174 8.09 -15.38 2.14
C PRO A 174 7.40 -16.46 1.31
N ARG A 175 8.14 -17.09 0.39
CA ARG A 175 7.62 -18.14 -0.50
C ARG A 175 8.67 -19.21 -0.71
N HIS A 176 8.33 -20.44 -0.33
CA HIS A 176 9.12 -21.63 -0.58
C HIS A 176 8.23 -22.87 -0.44
N SER A 177 8.51 -23.96 -1.17
CA SER A 177 7.76 -25.22 -1.07
C SER A 177 7.77 -25.82 0.34
N LYS A 178 8.84 -25.62 1.11
CA LYS A 178 8.99 -26.07 2.50
C LYS A 178 8.23 -25.21 3.52
N ILE A 179 7.74 -24.03 3.16
CA ILE A 179 6.93 -23.19 4.05
C ILE A 179 5.53 -23.80 4.13
N LYS A 180 5.21 -24.40 5.28
CA LYS A 180 3.91 -25.03 5.54
C LYS A 180 2.79 -24.01 5.75
N ASN A 181 3.09 -22.85 6.29
CA ASN A 181 2.13 -21.81 6.61
C ASN A 181 2.69 -20.42 6.27
N GLU A 182 2.26 -19.84 5.16
CA GLU A 182 2.63 -18.47 4.76
C GLU A 182 1.95 -17.38 5.62
N ASP A 183 0.99 -17.77 6.48
CA ASP A 183 0.32 -16.91 7.46
C ASP A 183 0.96 -16.96 8.84
N ASP A 184 2.11 -17.64 8.98
CA ASP A 184 2.87 -17.68 10.22
C ASP A 184 3.37 -16.28 10.58
N ILE A 185 2.99 -15.80 11.76
CA ILE A 185 3.28 -14.43 12.18
C ILE A 185 4.77 -14.20 12.39
N HIS A 186 5.49 -15.21 12.88
CA HIS A 186 6.93 -15.13 13.10
C HIS A 186 7.69 -15.03 11.76
N LEU A 187 7.25 -15.78 10.75
CA LEU A 187 7.78 -15.69 9.40
C LEU A 187 7.54 -14.32 8.76
N ILE A 188 6.31 -13.78 8.93
CA ILE A 188 5.95 -12.44 8.42
C ILE A 188 6.79 -11.37 9.14
N ALA A 189 7.00 -11.50 10.44
CA ALA A 189 7.84 -10.62 11.25
C ALA A 189 9.30 -10.67 10.78
N GLY A 190 9.82 -11.86 10.48
CA GLY A 190 11.15 -12.04 9.89
C GLY A 190 11.31 -11.27 8.59
N GLY A 191 10.32 -11.39 7.68
CA GLY A 191 10.30 -10.62 6.42
C GLY A 191 10.28 -9.10 6.64
N ALA A 192 9.51 -8.62 7.61
CA ALA A 192 9.48 -7.20 7.97
C ALA A 192 10.84 -6.73 8.50
N GLY A 193 11.52 -7.55 9.30
CA GLY A 193 12.88 -7.30 9.80
C GLY A 193 13.92 -7.23 8.68
N VAL A 194 13.80 -8.09 7.65
CA VAL A 194 14.66 -8.04 6.45
C VAL A 194 14.47 -6.71 5.71
N ALA A 195 13.22 -6.29 5.47
CA ALA A 195 12.96 -5.00 4.82
C ALA A 195 13.53 -3.82 5.62
N ALA A 196 13.45 -3.87 6.95
CA ALA A 196 14.05 -2.87 7.84
C ALA A 196 15.58 -2.85 7.73
N SER A 197 16.22 -4.03 7.64
CA SER A 197 17.68 -4.16 7.50
C SER A 197 18.17 -3.63 6.16
N LEU A 198 17.36 -3.74 5.09
CA LEU A 198 17.64 -3.16 3.78
C LEU A 198 17.47 -1.62 3.77
N GLY A 199 16.77 -1.05 4.74
CA GLY A 199 16.53 0.39 4.85
C GLY A 199 15.24 0.89 4.20
N ALA A 200 14.25 0.02 3.99
CA ALA A 200 12.95 0.40 3.44
C ALA A 200 12.19 1.37 4.35
N ASP A 201 11.48 2.34 3.76
CA ASP A 201 10.59 3.26 4.49
C ASP A 201 9.26 2.60 4.85
N PHE A 202 8.75 1.78 3.93
CA PHE A 202 7.56 0.97 4.13
C PHE A 202 7.81 -0.48 3.72
N VAL A 203 7.17 -1.39 4.43
CA VAL A 203 7.09 -2.80 4.04
C VAL A 203 5.64 -3.23 3.92
N LYS A 204 5.28 -3.80 2.78
CA LYS A 204 3.98 -4.38 2.50
C LYS A 204 4.05 -5.87 2.81
N VAL A 205 3.25 -6.30 3.78
CA VAL A 205 3.21 -7.70 4.24
C VAL A 205 1.81 -8.28 4.19
N LYS A 206 1.72 -9.59 4.16
CA LYS A 206 0.46 -10.30 4.34
C LYS A 206 -0.06 -10.11 5.77
N TYR A 207 -1.37 -9.88 5.92
CA TYR A 207 -2.04 -9.93 7.21
C TYR A 207 -2.78 -11.26 7.30
N PRO A 208 -2.53 -12.09 8.33
CA PRO A 208 -3.15 -13.40 8.42
C PRO A 208 -4.69 -13.31 8.43
N TYR A 209 -5.35 -14.03 7.54
CA TYR A 209 -6.82 -13.99 7.46
C TYR A 209 -7.50 -14.46 8.75
N SER A 210 -6.89 -15.41 9.48
CA SER A 210 -7.38 -15.89 10.76
C SER A 210 -7.46 -14.79 11.83
N TYR A 211 -6.72 -13.69 11.65
CA TYR A 211 -6.72 -12.54 12.59
C TYR A 211 -7.87 -11.56 12.32
N ALA A 212 -8.50 -11.68 11.17
CA ALA A 212 -9.52 -10.75 10.71
C ALA A 212 -10.72 -10.59 11.65
N ASN A 213 -11.09 -11.65 12.35
CA ASN A 213 -12.25 -11.69 13.25
C ASN A 213 -11.89 -12.10 14.70
N ASN A 214 -10.60 -12.06 15.05
CA ASN A 214 -10.12 -12.46 16.38
C ASN A 214 -9.17 -11.40 16.95
N ASP A 215 -9.66 -10.58 17.88
CA ASP A 215 -8.89 -9.47 18.45
C ASP A 215 -7.67 -9.94 19.25
N LYS A 216 -7.74 -11.12 19.89
CA LYS A 216 -6.62 -11.69 20.64
C LYS A 216 -5.50 -12.09 19.69
N LYS A 217 -5.82 -12.82 18.61
CA LYS A 217 -4.83 -13.14 17.57
C LYS A 217 -4.33 -11.91 16.83
N ALA A 218 -5.20 -10.94 16.57
CA ALA A 218 -4.79 -9.69 15.93
C ALA A 218 -3.70 -8.94 16.71
N ALA A 219 -3.68 -9.07 18.05
CA ALA A 219 -2.64 -8.47 18.89
C ALA A 219 -1.24 -9.08 18.64
N GLU A 220 -1.14 -10.32 18.17
CA GLU A 220 0.13 -10.96 17.82
C GLU A 220 0.85 -10.24 16.69
N PHE A 221 0.12 -9.47 15.87
CA PHE A 221 0.71 -8.63 14.79
C PHE A 221 1.71 -7.58 15.31
N GLN A 222 1.70 -7.30 16.61
CA GLN A 222 2.71 -6.46 17.26
C GLN A 222 4.15 -7.01 17.08
N GLU A 223 4.32 -8.33 16.88
CA GLU A 223 5.62 -8.91 16.55
C GLU A 223 6.17 -8.35 15.25
N VAL A 224 5.34 -8.29 14.21
CA VAL A 224 5.70 -7.71 12.91
C VAL A 224 6.10 -6.25 13.02
N ILE A 225 5.32 -5.48 13.80
CA ILE A 225 5.60 -4.05 14.00
C ILE A 225 6.93 -3.84 14.74
N LYS A 226 7.21 -4.66 15.77
CA LYS A 226 8.47 -4.60 16.52
C LYS A 226 9.66 -4.99 15.65
N ALA A 227 9.54 -6.06 14.86
CA ALA A 227 10.59 -6.52 13.95
C ALA A 227 10.92 -5.49 12.86
N ALA A 228 9.91 -4.78 12.35
CA ALA A 228 10.09 -3.71 11.36
C ALA A 228 10.76 -2.44 11.94
N GLY A 229 10.70 -2.21 13.24
CA GLY A 229 11.33 -1.07 13.91
C GLY A 229 10.85 0.28 13.37
N LYS A 230 11.70 1.02 12.65
CA LYS A 230 11.36 2.31 12.03
C LYS A 230 10.73 2.19 10.66
N THR A 231 10.84 1.04 10.00
CA THR A 231 10.15 0.76 8.74
C THR A 231 8.66 0.59 9.01
N ARG A 232 7.84 1.32 8.27
CA ARG A 232 6.39 1.34 8.48
C ARG A 232 5.73 0.14 7.81
N VAL A 233 4.93 -0.61 8.55
CA VAL A 233 4.25 -1.80 8.04
C VAL A 233 2.90 -1.43 7.45
N ILE A 234 2.65 -1.80 6.19
CA ILE A 234 1.33 -1.74 5.55
C ILE A 234 0.85 -3.15 5.21
N CYS A 235 -0.45 -3.40 5.37
CA CYS A 235 -1.01 -4.72 5.17
C CYS A 235 -1.67 -4.87 3.79
N VAL A 236 -1.58 -6.06 3.16
CA VAL A 236 -2.33 -6.34 1.92
C VAL A 236 -3.82 -6.48 2.18
N GLY A 237 -4.63 -5.93 1.26
CA GLY A 237 -6.09 -6.02 1.30
C GLY A 237 -6.67 -7.36 0.87
N GLY A 238 -5.86 -8.23 0.24
CA GLY A 238 -6.30 -9.53 -0.25
C GLY A 238 -7.21 -9.50 -1.47
N SER A 239 -7.91 -10.62 -1.72
CA SER A 239 -8.89 -10.74 -2.80
C SER A 239 -10.12 -9.86 -2.54
N LYS A 240 -10.91 -9.60 -3.59
CA LYS A 240 -12.15 -8.83 -3.49
C LYS A 240 -13.10 -9.45 -2.45
N GLN A 241 -13.55 -8.64 -1.52
CA GLN A 241 -14.45 -9.03 -0.43
C GLN A 241 -15.51 -7.96 -0.18
N LYS A 242 -16.47 -8.24 0.71
CA LYS A 242 -17.46 -7.24 1.13
C LYS A 242 -16.75 -6.05 1.80
N SER A 243 -17.15 -4.85 1.44
CA SER A 243 -16.52 -3.60 1.91
C SER A 243 -16.53 -3.47 3.44
N GLU A 244 -17.61 -3.93 4.09
CA GLU A 244 -17.74 -3.91 5.55
C GLU A 244 -16.68 -4.80 6.25
N ASN A 245 -16.33 -5.93 5.64
CA ASN A 245 -15.29 -6.82 6.14
C ASN A 245 -13.92 -6.13 6.05
N LEU A 246 -13.64 -5.53 4.90
CA LEU A 246 -12.38 -4.81 4.68
C LEU A 246 -12.21 -3.66 5.68
N LEU A 247 -13.27 -2.87 5.95
CA LEU A 247 -13.23 -1.82 6.98
C LEU A 247 -12.98 -2.41 8.39
N GLY A 248 -13.54 -3.58 8.68
CA GLY A 248 -13.28 -4.31 9.93
C GLY A 248 -11.82 -4.75 10.06
N HIS A 249 -11.26 -5.30 8.98
CA HIS A 249 -9.85 -5.71 8.93
C HIS A 249 -8.92 -4.50 9.13
N LEU A 250 -9.15 -3.40 8.39
CA LEU A 250 -8.35 -2.19 8.54
C LEU A 250 -8.42 -1.64 9.97
N SER A 251 -9.60 -1.63 10.60
CA SER A 251 -9.74 -1.17 11.99
C SER A 251 -8.82 -1.94 12.94
N ARG A 252 -8.74 -3.28 12.81
CA ARG A 252 -7.86 -4.12 13.64
C ARG A 252 -6.39 -3.91 13.29
N GLN A 253 -6.05 -3.81 12.01
CA GLN A 253 -4.68 -3.55 11.57
C GLN A 253 -4.15 -2.23 12.13
N LEU A 254 -4.93 -1.14 12.04
CA LEU A 254 -4.56 0.16 12.59
C LEU A 254 -4.43 0.13 14.13
N LYS A 255 -5.34 -0.56 14.83
CA LYS A 255 -5.29 -0.73 16.28
C LYS A 255 -4.01 -1.46 16.73
N ASN A 256 -3.48 -2.36 15.90
CA ASN A 256 -2.28 -3.15 16.19
C ASN A 256 -1.00 -2.59 15.54
N GLY A 257 -0.99 -1.33 15.13
CA GLY A 257 0.23 -0.60 14.75
C GLY A 257 0.52 -0.56 13.25
N SER A 258 -0.37 -1.10 12.37
CA SER A 258 -0.20 -0.93 10.94
C SER A 258 -0.19 0.54 10.55
N ALA A 259 0.75 0.94 9.71
CA ALA A 259 0.86 2.26 9.12
C ALA A 259 0.11 2.36 7.77
N GLY A 260 -0.90 1.54 7.55
CA GLY A 260 -1.74 1.68 6.37
C GLY A 260 -2.15 0.37 5.71
N LEU A 261 -2.62 0.51 4.47
CA LEU A 261 -3.19 -0.56 3.67
C LEU A 261 -2.65 -0.49 2.24
N ALA A 262 -2.31 -1.64 1.67
CA ALA A 262 -2.06 -1.82 0.25
C ALA A 262 -3.22 -2.59 -0.36
N ILE A 263 -3.96 -1.97 -1.26
CA ILE A 263 -5.21 -2.48 -1.79
C ILE A 263 -5.22 -2.43 -3.33
N GLY A 264 -5.53 -3.54 -3.99
CA GLY A 264 -5.66 -3.67 -5.43
C GLY A 264 -7.08 -4.08 -5.82
N ARG A 265 -7.34 -5.40 -5.93
CA ARG A 265 -8.62 -6.03 -6.36
C ARG A 265 -9.87 -5.49 -5.65
N ASN A 266 -9.74 -5.14 -4.38
CA ASN A 266 -10.84 -4.53 -3.63
C ASN A 266 -11.20 -3.12 -4.09
N LEU A 267 -10.38 -2.46 -4.93
CA LEU A 267 -10.72 -1.19 -5.57
C LEU A 267 -10.98 -1.39 -7.07
N HIS A 268 -9.97 -1.89 -7.82
CA HIS A 268 -10.06 -1.87 -9.27
C HIS A 268 -11.16 -2.78 -9.83
N GLN A 269 -11.48 -3.92 -9.19
CA GLN A 269 -12.56 -4.81 -9.62
C GLN A 269 -13.98 -4.28 -9.32
N ARG A 270 -14.11 -3.01 -8.89
CA ARG A 270 -15.39 -2.35 -8.62
C ARG A 270 -15.66 -1.25 -9.62
N SER A 271 -16.92 -0.85 -9.74
CA SER A 271 -17.28 0.39 -10.42
C SER A 271 -16.55 1.59 -9.81
N LEU A 272 -16.31 2.64 -10.59
CA LEU A 272 -15.68 3.86 -10.11
C LEU A 272 -16.38 4.44 -8.88
N GLN A 273 -17.72 4.39 -8.87
CA GLN A 273 -18.51 4.88 -7.74
C GLN A 273 -18.26 4.06 -6.46
N GLU A 274 -18.34 2.73 -6.54
CA GLU A 274 -18.10 1.85 -5.39
C GLU A 274 -16.67 1.94 -4.88
N ALA A 275 -15.67 1.95 -5.78
CA ALA A 275 -14.28 2.13 -5.44
C ALA A 275 -14.01 3.48 -4.76
N SER A 276 -14.62 4.56 -5.26
CA SER A 276 -14.53 5.90 -4.66
C SER A 276 -15.10 5.95 -3.24
N LEU A 277 -16.27 5.39 -3.01
CA LEU A 277 -16.90 5.35 -1.67
C LEU A 277 -16.08 4.52 -0.69
N LEU A 278 -15.62 3.34 -1.13
CA LEU A 278 -14.76 2.48 -0.32
C LEU A 278 -13.43 3.18 0.01
N GLY A 279 -12.76 3.74 -0.99
CA GLY A 279 -11.49 4.45 -0.81
C GLY A 279 -11.61 5.63 0.15
N LYS A 280 -12.66 6.44 0.03
CA LYS A 280 -12.95 7.55 0.96
C LYS A 280 -13.19 7.07 2.38
N SER A 281 -13.87 5.92 2.55
CA SER A 281 -14.08 5.30 3.87
C SER A 281 -12.76 4.86 4.50
N LEU A 282 -11.87 4.22 3.71
CA LEU A 282 -10.53 3.81 4.15
C LEU A 282 -9.67 5.02 4.54
N ILE A 283 -9.63 6.06 3.71
CA ILE A 283 -8.92 7.32 3.98
C ILE A 283 -9.42 7.98 5.26
N ALA A 284 -10.72 8.01 5.47
CA ALA A 284 -11.29 8.60 6.69
C ALA A 284 -10.84 7.87 7.96
N MET A 285 -10.78 6.53 7.92
CA MET A 285 -10.27 5.74 9.04
C MET A 285 -8.77 5.96 9.27
N MET A 286 -7.98 6.04 8.21
CA MET A 286 -6.53 6.14 8.29
C MET A 286 -6.05 7.53 8.70
N HIS A 287 -6.64 8.59 8.15
CA HIS A 287 -6.13 9.96 8.32
C HIS A 287 -6.96 10.81 9.27
N ASN A 288 -8.24 10.50 9.45
CA ASN A 288 -9.16 11.33 10.25
C ASN A 288 -9.60 10.66 11.56
N ASN A 289 -9.02 9.51 11.91
CA ASN A 289 -9.39 8.70 13.08
C ASN A 289 -10.90 8.37 13.14
N THR A 290 -11.53 8.21 11.97
CA THR A 290 -12.94 7.84 11.85
C THR A 290 -13.13 6.40 12.29
N THR A 291 -14.16 6.14 13.10
CA THR A 291 -14.51 4.79 13.55
C THR A 291 -15.03 3.93 12.38
N LYS A 292 -15.01 2.59 12.54
CA LYS A 292 -15.62 1.68 11.56
C LYS A 292 -17.09 2.04 11.27
N THR A 293 -17.87 2.37 12.31
CA THR A 293 -19.29 2.73 12.17
C THR A 293 -19.46 3.98 11.32
N GLU A 294 -18.68 5.02 11.57
CA GLU A 294 -18.70 6.26 10.77
C GLU A 294 -18.23 6.01 9.33
N ALA A 295 -17.22 5.15 9.14
CA ALA A 295 -16.74 4.77 7.81
C ALA A 295 -17.80 4.01 7.00
N LEU A 296 -18.64 3.18 7.64
CA LEU A 296 -19.80 2.54 7.02
C LEU A 296 -20.84 3.55 6.52
N GLU A 297 -21.02 4.67 7.21
CA GLU A 297 -21.91 5.73 6.77
C GLU A 297 -21.37 6.46 5.52
N ILE A 298 -20.04 6.63 5.44
CA ILE A 298 -19.39 7.16 4.23
C ILE A 298 -19.58 6.20 3.05
N LEU A 299 -19.42 4.91 3.30
CA LEU A 299 -19.64 3.85 2.29
C LEU A 299 -21.07 3.89 1.72
N ARG A 300 -22.05 4.31 2.53
CA ARG A 300 -23.44 4.51 2.13
C ARG A 300 -23.73 5.87 1.49
N GLY A 301 -22.68 6.63 1.16
CA GLY A 301 -22.76 7.93 0.50
C GLY A 301 -23.00 9.14 1.41
N LYS A 302 -22.95 8.98 2.75
CA LYS A 302 -23.09 10.12 3.65
C LYS A 302 -21.82 10.97 3.73
N ASN A 303 -21.98 12.29 3.83
CA ASN A 303 -20.84 13.21 3.90
C ASN A 303 -20.19 13.19 5.29
N VAL A 304 -18.84 13.10 5.34
CA VAL A 304 -18.02 13.07 6.57
C VAL A 304 -18.33 14.24 7.52
N LYS A 305 -18.57 15.45 7.00
CA LYS A 305 -18.92 16.64 7.81
C LYS A 305 -20.24 16.46 8.56
N ASN A 306 -21.22 15.79 7.97
CA ASN A 306 -22.52 15.54 8.58
C ASN A 306 -22.43 14.46 9.66
N ILE A 307 -21.55 13.46 9.47
CA ILE A 307 -21.32 12.37 10.43
C ILE A 307 -20.75 12.95 11.74
N LYS A 308 -19.71 13.79 11.67
CA LYS A 308 -19.10 14.42 12.87
C LYS A 308 -20.07 15.31 13.62
N LYS A 309 -20.94 16.07 12.93
CA LYS A 309 -22.00 16.86 13.57
C LYS A 309 -23.02 16.01 14.32
N GLN A 310 -23.40 14.84 13.78
CA GLN A 310 -24.32 13.91 14.44
C GLN A 310 -23.69 13.26 15.67
N THR A 311 -22.43 12.85 15.60
CA THR A 311 -21.70 12.23 16.72
C THR A 311 -21.51 13.22 17.87
N THR A 312 -21.22 14.47 17.58
CA THR A 312 -21.09 15.53 18.60
C THR A 312 -22.45 15.84 19.26
N LYS A 313 -23.54 15.92 18.49
CA LYS A 313 -24.91 16.10 19.02
C LYS A 313 -25.36 14.93 19.91
N ASN A 314 -25.00 13.70 19.55
CA ASN A 314 -25.35 12.53 20.35
C ASN A 314 -24.54 12.43 21.63
N LYS A 315 -23.25 12.82 21.63
CA LYS A 315 -22.44 12.91 22.83
C LYS A 315 -22.93 13.99 23.81
N SER A 316 -23.32 15.17 23.31
CA SER A 316 -23.87 16.22 24.15
C SER A 316 -25.26 15.88 24.74
N LYS A 317 -26.08 15.10 24.03
CA LYS A 317 -27.34 14.57 24.57
C LYS A 317 -27.13 13.50 25.65
N LEU A 318 -26.09 12.65 25.54
CA LEU A 318 -25.76 11.66 26.58
C LEU A 318 -25.17 12.30 27.82
N LEU A 319 -24.39 13.39 27.69
CA LEU A 319 -23.79 14.13 28.81
C LEU A 319 -24.78 15.08 29.50
N GLY A 320 -25.93 15.36 28.90
CA GLY A 320 -27.02 16.13 29.49
C GLY A 320 -28.13 15.33 30.15
N LEU A 321 -27.92 14.00 30.29
CA LEU A 321 -28.84 13.05 30.94
C LEU A 321 -28.31 12.51 32.28
N PHE A 322 -27.24 13.16 32.83
CA PHE A 322 -26.71 12.91 34.17
C PHE A 322 -26.67 14.19 34.98
#